data_318b0bbf553727f23ff8e78fd4fbf3de
#
_entry.id   318b0bbf553727f23ff8e78fd4fbf3de
#
_cell.length_a   1.000
_cell.length_b   1.000
_cell.length_c   1.000
_cell.angle_alpha   90.00
_cell.angle_beta   90.00
_cell.angle_gamma   90.00
#
_symmetry.space_group_name_H-M   'P 1'
#
loop_
_entity.id
_entity.type
_entity.pdbx_description
1 polymer ?
#
loop_
_entity_poly.entity_id
_entity_poly.type
_entity_poly.pdbx_seq_one_letter_code
_entity_poly.pdbx_strand_id
1 'polypeptide(L)' 'MNYAGHEKLRADVAEVANTMCDLRARLNDMEHRCRFDSDVLVERLTRQTLYRANRLFMEAYTEILELESCFKD' A
#
# COMPACT_ATOMS: atom_id res chain seq x y z
N MET A 1 23.59 -11.64 -0.03
CA MET A 1 23.94 -10.56 -0.99
C MET A 1 24.50 -9.38 -0.23
N ASN A 2 25.57 -8.79 -0.76
CA ASN A 2 26.24 -7.67 -0.09
C ASN A 2 25.72 -6.35 -0.66
N TYR A 3 25.13 -5.54 0.22
CA TYR A 3 24.58 -4.23 -0.16
C TYR A 3 25.46 -3.07 0.31
N ALA A 4 26.73 -3.35 0.64
CA ALA A 4 27.66 -2.30 1.02
C ALA A 4 27.79 -1.29 -0.14
N GLY A 5 27.69 -0.01 0.19
CA GLY A 5 27.72 1.06 -0.81
C GLY A 5 26.37 1.43 -1.37
N HIS A 6 25.28 0.77 -0.92
CA HIS A 6 23.92 1.05 -1.40
C HIS A 6 23.02 1.55 -0.27
N GLU A 7 23.59 2.25 0.69
CA GLU A 7 22.86 2.75 1.85
C GLU A 7 21.74 3.72 1.45
N LYS A 8 22.00 4.57 0.44
CA LYS A 8 20.98 5.50 -0.03
C LYS A 8 19.80 4.75 -0.65
N LEU A 9 20.08 3.72 -1.45
CA LEU A 9 19.03 2.91 -2.07
C LEU A 9 18.21 2.20 -1.00
N ARG A 10 18.88 1.65 -0.01
CA ARG A 10 18.20 1.01 1.12
C ARG A 10 17.29 1.98 1.86
N ALA A 11 17.77 3.20 2.09
CA ALA A 11 16.98 4.24 2.75
C ALA A 11 15.78 4.64 1.89
N ASP A 12 15.97 4.75 0.58
CA ASP A 12 14.88 5.09 -0.34
C ASP A 12 13.79 4.00 -0.33
N VAL A 13 14.19 2.73 -0.33
CA VAL A 13 13.24 1.61 -0.27
C VAL A 13 12.47 1.63 1.04
N ALA A 14 13.15 1.88 2.16
CA ALA A 14 12.49 1.97 3.47
C ALA A 14 11.49 3.12 3.50
N GLU A 15 11.83 4.26 2.91
CA GLU A 15 10.93 5.41 2.85
C GLU A 15 9.69 5.10 2.02
N VAL A 16 9.87 4.44 0.87
CA VAL A 16 8.73 4.02 0.03
C VAL A 16 7.83 3.07 0.82
N ALA A 17 8.41 2.07 1.49
CA ALA A 17 7.63 1.13 2.28
C ALA A 17 6.82 1.82 3.38
N ASN A 18 7.43 2.79 4.07
CA ASN A 18 6.75 3.55 5.12
C ASN A 18 5.61 4.40 4.54
N THR A 19 5.84 5.04 3.39
CA THR A 19 4.80 5.84 2.72
C THR A 19 3.63 4.96 2.29
N MET A 20 3.92 3.77 1.77
CA MET A 20 2.89 2.82 1.37
C MET A 20 2.11 2.30 2.59
N CYS A 21 2.77 2.10 3.72
CA CYS A 21 2.10 1.70 4.96
C CYS A 21 1.08 2.77 5.39
N ASP A 22 1.47 4.04 5.34
CA ASP A 22 0.57 5.14 5.67
C ASP A 22 -0.60 5.22 4.69
N LEU A 23 -0.30 5.05 3.40
CA LEU A 23 -1.33 5.08 2.36
C LEU A 23 -2.31 3.91 2.54
N ARG A 24 -1.82 2.74 2.90
CA ARG A 24 -2.66 1.59 3.18
C ARG A 24 -3.67 1.90 4.29
N ALA A 25 -3.22 2.53 5.36
CA ALA A 25 -4.10 2.89 6.46
C ALA A 25 -5.20 3.85 6.00
N ARG A 26 -4.83 4.83 5.17
CA ARG A 26 -5.81 5.80 4.63
C ARG A 26 -6.81 5.14 3.71
N LEU A 27 -6.35 4.26 2.83
CA LEU A 27 -7.24 3.55 1.91
C LEU A 27 -8.21 2.64 2.64
N ASN A 28 -7.73 1.94 3.68
CA ASN A 28 -8.58 1.10 4.51
C ASN A 28 -9.63 1.93 5.24
N ASP A 29 -9.25 3.09 5.77
CA ASP A 29 -10.17 3.98 6.45
C ASP A 29 -11.26 4.47 5.50
N MET A 30 -10.89 4.89 4.29
CA MET A 30 -11.85 5.33 3.28
C MET A 30 -12.80 4.20 2.89
N GLU A 31 -12.26 2.99 2.71
CA GLU A 31 -13.06 1.83 2.36
C GLU A 31 -14.11 1.55 3.42
N HIS A 32 -13.74 1.63 4.71
CA HIS A 32 -14.65 1.35 5.81
C HIS A 32 -15.71 2.43 5.98
N ARG A 33 -15.43 3.66 5.54
CA ARG A 33 -16.40 4.75 5.60
C ARG A 33 -17.41 4.71 4.48
N CYS A 34 -17.12 4.02 3.38
CA CYS A 34 -18.04 3.85 2.26
C CYS A 34 -18.78 2.53 2.42
N ARG A 35 -20.07 2.49 2.10
CA ARG A 35 -20.90 1.29 2.28
C ARG A 35 -21.28 0.69 0.93
N PHE A 36 -21.19 -0.62 0.83
CA PHE A 36 -21.64 -1.35 -0.37
C PHE A 36 -23.14 -1.27 -0.59
N ASP A 37 -23.90 -1.20 0.50
CA ASP A 37 -25.37 -1.20 0.48
C ASP A 37 -25.96 0.20 0.61
N SER A 38 -25.13 1.22 0.40
CA SER A 38 -25.61 2.62 0.47
C SER A 38 -26.60 2.91 -0.66
N ASP A 39 -27.61 3.72 -0.35
CA ASP A 39 -28.55 4.23 -1.35
C ASP A 39 -27.88 5.30 -2.24
N VAL A 40 -26.74 5.81 -1.84
CA VAL A 40 -25.99 6.82 -2.62
C VAL A 40 -25.10 6.10 -3.61
N LEU A 41 -25.40 6.26 -4.91
CA LEU A 41 -24.68 5.57 -5.98
C LEU A 41 -23.17 5.88 -5.94
N VAL A 42 -22.81 7.14 -5.72
CA VAL A 42 -21.40 7.53 -5.66
C VAL A 42 -20.67 6.78 -4.56
N GLU A 43 -21.30 6.60 -3.40
CA GLU A 43 -20.69 5.89 -2.29
C GLU A 43 -20.48 4.41 -2.62
N ARG A 44 -21.45 3.76 -3.25
CA ARG A 44 -21.33 2.37 -3.66
C ARG A 44 -20.23 2.18 -4.69
N LEU A 45 -20.17 3.07 -5.69
CA LEU A 45 -19.14 3.00 -6.74
C LEU A 45 -17.76 3.25 -6.14
N THR A 46 -17.64 4.20 -5.22
CA THR A 46 -16.39 4.48 -4.54
C THR A 46 -15.93 3.26 -3.75
N ARG A 47 -16.83 2.62 -3.01
CA ARG A 47 -16.48 1.43 -2.24
C ARG A 47 -15.98 0.30 -3.14
N GLN A 48 -16.65 0.06 -4.27
CA GLN A 48 -16.25 -0.97 -5.21
C GLN A 48 -14.86 -0.68 -5.80
N THR A 49 -14.63 0.57 -6.16
CA THR A 49 -13.34 0.98 -6.72
C THR A 49 -12.22 0.86 -5.68
N LEU A 50 -12.48 1.28 -4.45
CA LEU A 50 -11.51 1.17 -3.37
C LEU A 50 -11.18 -0.28 -3.06
N TYR A 51 -12.17 -1.17 -3.11
CA TYR A 51 -11.92 -2.59 -2.91
C TYR A 51 -10.94 -3.14 -3.93
N ARG A 52 -11.14 -2.82 -5.22
CA ARG A 52 -10.23 -3.27 -6.28
C ARG A 52 -8.86 -2.62 -6.15
N ALA A 53 -8.84 -1.32 -5.87
CA ALA A 53 -7.59 -0.58 -5.72
C ALA A 53 -6.77 -1.11 -4.54
N ASN A 54 -7.42 -1.43 -3.42
CA ASN A 54 -6.75 -1.98 -2.26
C ASN A 54 -6.12 -3.35 -2.57
N ARG A 55 -6.78 -4.18 -3.37
CA ARG A 55 -6.20 -5.47 -3.76
C ARG A 55 -4.92 -5.27 -4.57
N LEU A 56 -4.97 -4.40 -5.57
CA LEU A 56 -3.80 -4.10 -6.40
C LEU A 56 -2.69 -3.44 -5.58
N PHE A 57 -3.08 -2.56 -4.67
CA PHE A 57 -2.14 -1.90 -3.78
C PHE A 57 -1.41 -2.93 -2.89
N MET A 58 -2.14 -3.90 -2.35
CA MET A 58 -1.53 -4.92 -1.50
C MET A 58 -0.54 -5.79 -2.27
N GLU A 59 -0.82 -6.08 -3.54
CA GLU A 59 0.13 -6.79 -4.39
C GLU A 59 1.41 -5.98 -4.56
N ALA A 60 1.28 -4.69 -4.87
CA ALA A 60 2.42 -3.79 -5.03
C ALA A 60 3.19 -3.62 -3.71
N TYR A 61 2.47 -3.47 -2.61
CA TYR A 61 3.08 -3.29 -1.30
C TYR A 61 3.88 -4.53 -0.89
N THR A 62 3.34 -5.72 -1.16
CA THR A 62 4.03 -6.98 -0.87
C THR A 62 5.36 -7.04 -1.62
N GLU A 63 5.38 -6.62 -2.88
CA GLU A 63 6.64 -6.58 -3.66
C GLU A 63 7.67 -5.64 -3.02
N ILE A 64 7.23 -4.48 -2.54
CA ILE A 64 8.13 -3.52 -1.90
C ILE A 64 8.65 -4.07 -0.57
N LEU A 65 7.80 -4.76 0.21
CA LEU A 65 8.24 -5.38 1.45
C LEU A 65 9.25 -6.49 1.20
N GLU A 66 9.07 -7.27 0.14
CA GLU A 66 10.04 -8.29 -0.24
C GLU A 66 11.37 -7.65 -0.63
N LEU A 67 11.32 -6.55 -1.38
CA LEU A 67 12.53 -5.83 -1.74
C LEU A 67 13.24 -5.28 -0.49
N GLU A 68 12.50 -4.67 0.42
CA GLU A 68 13.07 -4.18 1.68
C GLU A 68 13.74 -5.31 2.46
N SER A 69 13.10 -6.48 2.50
CA SER A 69 13.64 -7.64 3.18
C SER A 69 14.97 -8.08 2.60
N CYS A 70 15.17 -7.92 1.29
CA CYS A 70 16.44 -8.26 0.62
C CYS A 70 17.62 -7.42 1.13
N PHE A 71 17.35 -6.22 1.65
CA PHE A 71 18.40 -5.34 2.20
C PHE A 71 18.74 -5.65 3.66
N LYS A 72 18.02 -6.57 4.29
CA LYS A 72 18.29 -6.97 5.66
C LYS A 72 19.17 -8.21 5.66
N ASP A 73 20.22 -8.17 6.43
CA ASP A 73 21.14 -9.29 6.56
C ASP A 73 20.73 -10.21 7.71
#